data_6b912d0abad2f7396aa71ff97a415d55
#
_entry.id   6b912d0abad2f7396aa71ff97a415d55
#
_cell.length_a   1.000
_cell.length_b   1.000
_cell.length_c   1.000
_cell.angle_alpha   90.00
_cell.angle_beta   90.00
_cell.angle_gamma   90.00
#
_symmetry.space_group_name_H-M   'P 1'
#
loop_
_entity.id
_entity.type
_entity.pdbx_description
1 polymer ?
#
loop_
_entity_poly.entity_id
_entity_poly.type
_entity_poly.pdbx_seq_one_letter_code
_entity_poly.pdbx_strand_id
1 'polypeptide(L)'
;MYKRQASILLGIAHAVKEEGWKLNRKVTLLFTVYEEVGHGGSFVPEDTEEMISVDMGCVGADLGCTERMVSICAKDSGGPYNYDLVTELSELARKLELDYAIDVYPHYGSDVEATLHSGYDIRHGLIGPGVYASHNYERSHMDGVKNTFKLLKGYITTAV
;
A
#
# COMPACT_ATOMS: atom_id res chain seq x y z
N MET A 1 -14.66 5.34 -1.80
CA MET A 1 -13.42 5.04 -1.08
C MET A 1 -12.38 4.37 -1.98
N TYR A 2 -12.61 3.24 -2.59
CA TYR A 2 -11.64 2.42 -3.36
C TYR A 2 -11.11 2.98 -4.68
N LYS A 3 -11.68 4.07 -5.21
CA LYS A 3 -11.36 4.53 -6.57
C LYS A 3 -9.92 4.99 -6.75
N ARG A 4 -9.32 5.64 -5.74
CA ARG A 4 -7.92 6.09 -5.80
C ARG A 4 -6.95 4.91 -5.84
N GLN A 5 -7.13 3.98 -4.92
CA GLN A 5 -6.28 2.80 -4.78
C GLN A 5 -6.37 1.93 -6.04
N ALA A 6 -7.59 1.62 -6.47
CA ALA A 6 -7.82 0.89 -7.72
C ALA A 6 -7.23 1.61 -8.94
N SER A 7 -7.32 2.96 -9.00
CA SER A 7 -6.72 3.72 -10.10
C SER A 7 -5.19 3.66 -10.10
N ILE A 8 -4.54 3.59 -8.93
CA ILE A 8 -3.09 3.40 -8.83
C ILE A 8 -2.71 2.03 -9.41
N LEU A 9 -3.38 0.96 -8.99
CA LEU A 9 -3.10 -0.40 -9.48
C LEU A 9 -3.38 -0.54 -10.98
N LEU A 10 -4.48 0.03 -11.49
CA LEU A 10 -4.77 0.06 -12.92
C LEU A 10 -3.75 0.88 -13.69
N GLY A 11 -3.28 1.98 -13.12
CA GLY A 11 -2.19 2.80 -13.69
C GLY A 11 -0.89 2.01 -13.79
N ILE A 12 -0.54 1.22 -12.77
CA ILE A 12 0.62 0.31 -12.81
C ILE A 12 0.44 -0.73 -13.93
N ALA A 13 -0.71 -1.40 -14.01
CA ALA A 13 -0.98 -2.38 -15.05
C ALA A 13 -0.86 -1.78 -16.47
N HIS A 14 -1.43 -0.59 -16.65
CA HIS A 14 -1.36 0.15 -17.91
C HIS A 14 0.10 0.47 -18.28
N ALA A 15 0.86 1.04 -17.35
CA ALA A 15 2.25 1.43 -17.60
C ALA A 15 3.16 0.23 -17.86
N VAL A 16 2.98 -0.88 -17.13
CA VAL A 16 3.71 -2.14 -17.40
C VAL A 16 3.48 -2.59 -18.85
N LYS A 17 2.23 -2.54 -19.29
CA LYS A 17 1.85 -2.98 -20.65
C LYS A 17 2.33 -2.02 -21.73
N GLU A 18 2.04 -0.73 -21.61
CA GLU A 18 2.26 0.26 -22.69
C GLU A 18 3.70 0.78 -22.72
N GLU A 19 4.35 0.89 -21.58
CA GLU A 19 5.73 1.37 -21.48
C GLU A 19 6.77 0.23 -21.42
N GLY A 20 6.31 -1.02 -21.33
CA GLY A 20 7.17 -2.21 -21.35
C GLY A 20 8.09 -2.32 -20.15
N TRP A 21 7.64 -1.97 -18.96
CA TRP A 21 8.49 -2.06 -17.75
C TRP A 21 8.98 -3.48 -17.51
N LYS A 22 10.27 -3.60 -17.24
CA LYS A 22 10.86 -4.86 -16.78
C LYS A 22 10.60 -5.00 -15.29
N LEU A 23 9.81 -6.01 -14.94
CA LEU A 23 9.53 -6.34 -13.55
C LEU A 23 10.66 -7.20 -12.98
N ASN A 24 11.03 -6.94 -11.71
CA ASN A 24 12.05 -7.70 -10.99
C ASN A 24 11.47 -8.97 -10.33
N ARG A 25 10.15 -9.12 -10.33
CA ARG A 25 9.40 -10.22 -9.71
C ARG A 25 8.08 -10.49 -10.44
N LYS A 26 7.47 -11.63 -10.17
CA LYS A 26 6.08 -11.87 -10.58
C LYS A 26 5.16 -10.94 -9.76
N VAL A 27 4.31 -10.20 -10.43
CA VAL A 27 3.37 -9.27 -9.80
C VAL A 27 1.94 -9.68 -10.14
N THR A 28 1.13 -9.85 -9.11
CA THR A 28 -0.32 -10.06 -9.22
C THR A 28 -1.04 -8.85 -8.66
N LEU A 29 -1.92 -8.24 -9.43
CA LEU A 29 -2.79 -7.17 -8.96
C LEU A 29 -4.12 -7.77 -8.53
N LEU A 30 -4.36 -7.80 -7.23
CA LEU A 30 -5.55 -8.38 -6.62
C LEU A 30 -6.52 -7.26 -6.24
N PHE A 31 -7.73 -7.28 -6.80
CA PHE A 31 -8.83 -6.42 -6.42
C PHE A 31 -9.79 -7.23 -5.55
N THR A 32 -9.73 -7.00 -4.27
CA THR A 32 -10.48 -7.76 -3.28
C THR A 32 -11.94 -7.32 -3.19
N VAL A 33 -12.79 -8.23 -2.72
CA VAL A 33 -14.17 -7.98 -2.33
C VAL A 33 -14.29 -8.27 -0.84
N TYR A 34 -15.19 -7.62 -0.12
CA TYR A 34 -15.39 -7.75 1.33
C TYR A 34 -14.23 -7.22 2.21
N GLU A 35 -13.45 -6.28 1.72
CA GLU A 35 -12.38 -5.64 2.49
C GLU A 35 -12.93 -4.99 3.77
N GLU A 36 -14.01 -4.19 3.64
CA GLU A 36 -14.65 -3.44 4.74
C GLU A 36 -15.25 -4.30 5.88
N VAL A 37 -15.34 -5.59 5.67
CA VAL A 37 -15.78 -6.55 6.67
C VAL A 37 -14.70 -7.53 7.09
N GLY A 38 -13.42 -7.20 6.78
CA GLY A 38 -12.25 -7.96 7.21
C GLY A 38 -12.12 -9.33 6.55
N HIS A 39 -12.54 -9.48 5.30
CA HIS A 39 -12.52 -10.77 4.58
C HIS A 39 -11.90 -10.68 3.18
N GLY A 40 -11.49 -9.50 2.72
CA GLY A 40 -11.01 -9.31 1.35
C GLY A 40 -9.73 -10.05 1.01
N GLY A 41 -8.80 -10.16 1.96
CA GLY A 41 -7.53 -10.88 1.81
C GLY A 41 -7.54 -12.34 2.21
N SER A 42 -8.71 -12.96 2.43
CA SER A 42 -8.81 -14.35 2.92
C SER A 42 -8.37 -15.40 1.90
N PHE A 43 -8.22 -15.01 0.64
CA PHE A 43 -7.67 -15.84 -0.42
C PHE A 43 -6.65 -15.05 -1.22
N VAL A 44 -5.46 -15.62 -1.38
CA VAL A 44 -4.40 -15.13 -2.28
C VAL A 44 -3.84 -16.31 -3.08
N PRO A 45 -3.22 -16.10 -4.26
CA PRO A 45 -2.57 -17.18 -5.01
C PRO A 45 -1.55 -17.95 -4.16
N GLU A 46 -1.47 -19.26 -4.33
CA GLU A 46 -0.62 -20.16 -3.51
C GLU A 46 0.87 -19.82 -3.54
N ASP A 47 1.35 -19.20 -4.62
CA ASP A 47 2.74 -18.80 -4.81
C ASP A 47 3.03 -17.37 -4.35
N THR A 48 2.15 -16.79 -3.52
CA THR A 48 2.34 -15.47 -2.95
C THR A 48 3.33 -15.51 -1.78
N GLU A 49 4.46 -14.84 -1.92
CA GLU A 49 5.48 -14.68 -0.87
C GLU A 49 5.34 -13.36 -0.12
N GLU A 50 4.73 -12.37 -0.78
CA GLU A 50 4.62 -11.03 -0.26
C GLU A 50 3.31 -10.36 -0.72
N MET A 51 2.68 -9.63 0.17
CA MET A 51 1.48 -8.84 -0.14
C MET A 51 1.63 -7.41 0.37
N ILE A 52 1.46 -6.45 -0.52
CA ILE A 52 1.38 -5.03 -0.17
C ILE A 52 -0.06 -4.56 -0.42
N SER A 53 -0.76 -4.22 0.64
CA SER A 53 -2.03 -3.54 0.51
C SER A 53 -1.80 -2.11 0.01
N VAL A 54 -2.49 -1.73 -1.05
CA VAL A 54 -2.54 -0.35 -1.53
C VAL A 54 -3.85 0.25 -1.09
N ASP A 55 -3.83 0.81 0.09
CA ASP A 55 -5.02 1.40 0.69
C ASP A 55 -4.83 2.91 0.91
N MET A 56 -4.93 3.41 2.10
CA MET A 56 -4.76 4.82 2.39
C MET A 56 -3.84 5.04 3.58
N GLY A 57 -3.24 6.21 3.66
CA GLY A 57 -2.61 6.73 4.87
C GLY A 57 -3.58 7.61 5.63
N CYS A 58 -3.70 7.42 6.94
CA CYS A 58 -4.50 8.30 7.76
C CYS A 58 -3.83 9.68 7.89
N VAL A 59 -4.62 10.73 7.76
CA VAL A 59 -4.20 12.11 8.00
C VAL A 59 -4.90 12.63 9.24
N GLY A 60 -4.13 13.09 10.23
CA GLY A 60 -4.65 13.58 11.50
C GLY A 60 -3.61 14.35 12.30
N ALA A 61 -4.03 14.97 13.41
CA ALA A 61 -3.19 15.87 14.20
C ALA A 61 -1.94 15.16 14.80
N ASP A 62 -2.07 13.87 15.10
CA ASP A 62 -1.01 13.07 15.75
C ASP A 62 -0.25 12.18 14.77
N LEU A 63 -0.42 12.39 13.46
CA LEU A 63 0.18 11.60 12.40
C LEU A 63 1.11 12.43 11.54
N GLY A 64 2.15 11.81 11.01
CA GLY A 64 3.13 12.47 10.13
C GLY A 64 2.65 12.62 8.68
N CYS A 65 1.71 11.78 8.26
CA CYS A 65 1.21 11.78 6.88
C CYS A 65 0.31 12.98 6.59
N THR A 66 0.51 13.58 5.41
CA THR A 66 -0.37 14.59 4.83
C THR A 66 -1.01 14.06 3.56
N GLU A 67 -2.03 14.75 3.02
CA GLU A 67 -2.69 14.37 1.77
C GLU A 67 -1.74 14.32 0.56
N ARG A 68 -0.56 14.95 0.65
CA ARG A 68 0.43 14.99 -0.43
C ARG A 68 1.45 13.86 -0.40
N MET A 69 1.50 13.13 0.69
CA MET A 69 2.48 12.08 0.94
C MET A 69 1.97 10.70 0.55
N VAL A 70 2.90 9.78 0.31
CA VAL A 70 2.62 8.35 0.45
C VAL A 70 2.87 7.95 1.90
N SER A 71 1.90 7.27 2.49
CA SER A 71 2.04 6.63 3.79
C SER A 71 2.67 5.25 3.62
N ILE A 72 3.57 4.91 4.52
CA ILE A 72 4.11 3.56 4.75
C ILE A 72 3.73 3.21 6.18
N CYS A 73 2.81 2.28 6.35
CA CYS A 73 2.34 1.91 7.68
C CYS A 73 3.31 0.97 8.37
N ALA A 74 3.80 1.35 9.55
CA ALA A 74 4.67 0.49 10.35
C ALA A 74 3.88 -0.48 11.23
N LYS A 75 2.68 -0.07 11.67
CA LYS A 75 1.79 -0.87 12.51
C LYS A 75 0.36 -0.34 12.39
N ASP A 76 -0.59 -1.23 12.38
CA ASP A 76 -2.00 -0.90 12.53
C ASP A 76 -2.66 -1.66 13.71
N SER A 77 -4.00 -1.76 13.73
CA SER A 77 -4.74 -2.43 14.80
C SER A 77 -4.47 -3.93 14.87
N GLY A 78 -4.14 -4.58 13.75
CA GLY A 78 -3.83 -6.01 13.68
C GLY A 78 -2.40 -6.36 14.13
N GLY A 79 -1.52 -5.40 14.15
CA GLY A 79 -0.14 -5.62 14.59
C GLY A 79 0.92 -4.89 13.76
N PRO A 80 2.20 -5.17 14.00
CA PRO A 80 3.30 -4.61 13.21
C PRO A 80 3.33 -5.26 11.82
N TYR A 81 3.59 -4.45 10.80
CA TYR A 81 3.93 -4.92 9.48
C TYR A 81 5.34 -5.51 9.43
N ASN A 82 5.65 -6.28 8.38
CA ASN A 82 6.96 -6.89 8.24
C ASN A 82 8.06 -5.82 8.23
N TYR A 83 8.98 -5.92 9.18
CA TYR A 83 10.02 -4.90 9.44
C TYR A 83 10.92 -4.68 8.22
N ASP A 84 11.36 -5.77 7.57
CA ASP A 84 12.26 -5.66 6.43
C ASP A 84 11.56 -4.99 5.25
N LEU A 85 10.30 -5.35 4.99
CA LEU A 85 9.51 -4.73 3.92
C LEU A 85 9.25 -3.24 4.18
N VAL A 86 8.89 -2.86 5.41
CA VAL A 86 8.73 -1.44 5.79
C VAL A 86 10.04 -0.68 5.61
N THR A 87 11.16 -1.29 5.98
CA THR A 87 12.50 -0.70 5.81
C THR A 87 12.83 -0.52 4.32
N GLU A 88 12.66 -1.56 3.50
CA GLU A 88 12.87 -1.51 2.05
C GLU A 88 12.05 -0.40 1.38
N LEU A 89 10.76 -0.31 1.72
CA LEU A 89 9.86 0.72 1.17
C LEU A 89 10.28 2.12 1.59
N SER A 90 10.69 2.32 2.85
CA SER A 90 11.11 3.62 3.36
C SER A 90 12.45 4.09 2.76
N GLU A 91 13.41 3.18 2.61
CA GLU A 91 14.68 3.47 1.96
C GLU A 91 14.50 3.78 0.48
N LEU A 92 13.61 3.06 -0.19
CA LEU A 92 13.26 3.31 -1.58
C LEU A 92 12.56 4.67 -1.73
N ALA A 93 11.61 5.01 -0.85
CA ALA A 93 10.95 6.32 -0.87
C ALA A 93 11.97 7.46 -0.71
N ARG A 94 12.94 7.31 0.21
CA ARG A 94 14.04 8.25 0.40
C ARG A 94 14.94 8.35 -0.84
N LYS A 95 15.31 7.21 -1.44
CA LYS A 95 16.14 7.16 -2.65
C LYS A 95 15.47 7.82 -3.87
N LEU A 96 14.15 7.71 -3.96
CA LEU A 96 13.34 8.31 -5.01
C LEU A 96 12.91 9.75 -4.70
N GLU A 97 13.38 10.32 -3.59
CA GLU A 97 13.05 11.67 -3.12
C GLU A 97 11.53 11.93 -3.07
N LEU A 98 10.76 10.93 -2.59
CA LEU A 98 9.31 11.05 -2.45
C LEU A 98 8.93 11.76 -1.16
N ASP A 99 7.81 12.48 -1.19
CA ASP A 99 7.16 12.92 0.05
C ASP A 99 6.46 11.71 0.68
N TYR A 100 6.94 11.25 1.83
CA TYR A 100 6.42 10.09 2.53
C TYR A 100 6.39 10.28 4.05
N ALA A 101 5.57 9.48 4.71
CA ALA A 101 5.56 9.35 6.16
C ALA A 101 5.52 7.87 6.57
N ILE A 102 6.09 7.57 7.73
CA ILE A 102 5.98 6.27 8.39
C ILE A 102 5.16 6.51 9.66
N ASP A 103 3.99 5.87 9.74
CA ASP A 103 3.04 6.11 10.81
C ASP A 103 2.52 4.79 11.43
N VAL A 104 1.86 4.93 12.58
CA VAL A 104 1.15 3.86 13.29
C VAL A 104 -0.32 4.21 13.38
N TYR A 105 -1.20 3.29 13.02
CA TYR A 105 -2.65 3.48 12.98
C TYR A 105 -3.37 2.57 13.98
N PRO A 106 -3.66 3.03 15.22
CA PRO A 106 -4.22 2.16 16.25
C PRO A 106 -5.67 1.71 16.00
N HIS A 107 -6.39 2.37 15.09
CA HIS A 107 -7.80 2.13 14.79
C HIS A 107 -8.06 1.92 13.29
N TYR A 108 -7.13 1.32 12.60
CA TYR A 108 -7.20 1.06 11.18
C TYR A 108 -6.69 -0.34 10.89
N GLY A 109 -7.21 -0.99 9.87
CA GLY A 109 -6.77 -2.30 9.41
C GLY A 109 -6.72 -2.37 7.88
N SER A 110 -6.25 -3.47 7.34
CA SER A 110 -6.17 -3.70 5.90
C SER A 110 -6.40 -5.16 5.53
N ASP A 111 -6.60 -5.44 4.26
CA ASP A 111 -6.74 -6.80 3.71
C ASP A 111 -5.62 -7.75 4.10
N VAL A 112 -4.42 -7.23 4.36
CA VAL A 112 -3.27 -8.07 4.73
C VAL A 112 -3.50 -8.75 6.08
N GLU A 113 -4.18 -8.10 7.02
CA GLU A 113 -4.55 -8.74 8.28
C GLU A 113 -5.45 -9.97 8.05
N ALA A 114 -6.44 -9.82 7.16
CA ALA A 114 -7.32 -10.93 6.81
C ALA A 114 -6.53 -12.09 6.20
N THR A 115 -5.50 -11.80 5.39
CA THR A 115 -4.60 -12.80 4.81
C THR A 115 -3.83 -13.56 5.89
N LEU A 116 -3.21 -12.85 6.82
CA LEU A 116 -2.47 -13.48 7.92
C LEU A 116 -3.37 -14.33 8.82
N HIS A 117 -4.55 -13.81 9.17
CA HIS A 117 -5.55 -14.55 9.96
C HIS A 117 -6.08 -15.79 9.24
N SER A 118 -6.03 -15.81 7.91
CA SER A 118 -6.40 -16.99 7.11
C SER A 118 -5.31 -18.05 7.02
N GLY A 119 -4.16 -17.82 7.69
CA GLY A 119 -3.08 -18.80 7.83
C GLY A 119 -1.99 -18.70 6.77
N TYR A 120 -1.94 -17.64 5.98
CA TYR A 120 -0.83 -17.42 5.04
C TYR A 120 0.38 -16.83 5.78
N ASP A 121 1.54 -17.46 5.63
CA ASP A 121 2.82 -16.97 6.16
C ASP A 121 3.55 -16.19 5.08
N ILE A 122 3.23 -14.91 4.94
CA ILE A 122 3.76 -14.02 3.90
C ILE A 122 4.35 -12.73 4.49
N ARG A 123 5.32 -12.16 3.80
CA ARG A 123 5.76 -10.79 4.08
C ARG A 123 4.64 -9.82 3.74
N HIS A 124 4.36 -8.87 4.61
CA HIS A 124 3.19 -8.01 4.45
C HIS A 124 3.50 -6.55 4.74
N GLY A 125 2.86 -5.68 3.96
CA GLY A 125 3.00 -4.23 4.04
C GLY A 125 1.71 -3.50 3.69
N LEU A 126 1.64 -2.24 4.10
CA LEU A 126 0.54 -1.35 3.77
C LEU A 126 1.09 0.01 3.36
N ILE A 127 0.72 0.46 2.18
CA ILE A 127 1.03 1.79 1.67
C ILE A 127 -0.20 2.44 1.05
N GLY A 128 -0.17 3.75 0.92
CA GLY A 128 -1.21 4.45 0.18
C GLY A 128 -1.11 5.97 0.26
N PRO A 129 -1.88 6.69 -0.55
CA PRO A 129 -1.91 8.15 -0.46
C PRO A 129 -2.55 8.61 0.84
N GLY A 130 -2.09 9.73 1.38
CA GLY A 130 -2.71 10.34 2.53
C GLY A 130 -4.16 10.75 2.26
N VAL A 131 -5.06 10.39 3.17
CA VAL A 131 -6.50 10.67 3.09
C VAL A 131 -6.99 11.25 4.40
N TYR A 132 -7.59 12.43 4.32
CA TYR A 132 -8.27 13.07 5.43
C TYR A 132 -9.75 12.68 5.45
N ALA A 133 -10.31 12.49 6.65
CA ALA A 133 -11.71 12.13 6.88
C ALA A 133 -12.12 10.80 6.21
N SER A 134 -11.29 9.77 6.35
CA SER A 134 -11.60 8.40 5.93
C SER A 134 -12.97 7.94 6.46
N HIS A 135 -13.70 7.18 5.64
CA HIS A 135 -15.08 6.75 5.87
C HIS A 135 -16.12 7.89 5.97
N ASN A 136 -15.73 9.13 5.62
CA ASN A 136 -16.62 10.28 5.61
C ASN A 136 -16.42 11.07 4.29
N TYR A 137 -16.45 12.41 4.33
CA TYR A 137 -16.16 13.24 3.16
C TYR A 137 -14.65 13.31 2.92
N GLU A 138 -14.13 12.29 2.27
CA GLU A 138 -12.70 12.08 2.08
C GLU A 138 -12.05 13.13 1.19
N ARG A 139 -10.85 13.54 1.59
CA ARG A 139 -9.98 14.42 0.82
C ARG A 139 -8.58 13.83 0.70
N SER A 140 -8.00 13.97 -0.46
CA SER A 140 -6.64 13.57 -0.77
C SER A 140 -6.08 14.52 -1.83
N HIS A 141 -4.79 14.43 -2.11
CA HIS A 141 -4.14 15.24 -3.12
C HIS A 141 -3.50 14.35 -4.20
N MET A 142 -3.43 14.86 -5.43
CA MET A 142 -2.82 14.13 -6.56
C MET A 142 -1.34 13.81 -6.31
N ASP A 143 -0.64 14.63 -5.53
CA ASP A 143 0.77 14.35 -5.18
C ASP A 143 0.89 13.07 -4.36
N GLY A 144 0.00 12.83 -3.37
CA GLY A 144 -0.02 11.58 -2.62
C GLY A 144 -0.26 10.36 -3.51
N VAL A 145 -1.18 10.47 -4.48
CA VAL A 145 -1.43 9.42 -5.48
C VAL A 145 -0.18 9.18 -6.34
N LYS A 146 0.48 10.25 -6.81
CA LYS A 146 1.72 10.16 -7.61
C LYS A 146 2.87 9.56 -6.81
N ASN A 147 3.04 9.93 -5.54
CA ASN A 147 4.08 9.39 -4.68
C ASN A 147 3.86 7.90 -4.43
N THR A 148 2.61 7.48 -4.18
CA THR A 148 2.27 6.06 -4.05
C THR A 148 2.56 5.28 -5.34
N PHE A 149 2.16 5.81 -6.49
CA PHE A 149 2.45 5.20 -7.79
C PHE A 149 3.96 5.06 -8.04
N LYS A 150 4.75 6.11 -7.77
CA LYS A 150 6.21 6.10 -7.95
C LYS A 150 6.89 5.09 -7.02
N LEU A 151 6.43 4.99 -5.76
CA LEU A 151 6.95 4.02 -4.81
C LEU A 151 6.71 2.59 -5.29
N LEU A 152 5.48 2.26 -5.69
CA LEU A 152 5.15 0.95 -6.27
C LEU A 152 5.94 0.65 -7.52
N LYS A 153 6.03 1.62 -8.46
CA LYS A 153 6.86 1.47 -9.66
C LYS A 153 8.30 1.10 -9.30
N GLY A 154 8.93 1.89 -8.42
CA GLY A 154 10.29 1.64 -7.98
C GLY A 154 10.44 0.24 -7.38
N TYR A 155 9.50 -0.15 -6.52
CA TYR A 155 9.54 -1.43 -5.81
C TYR A 155 9.45 -2.65 -6.74
N ILE A 156 8.63 -2.60 -7.78
CA ILE A 156 8.45 -3.73 -8.71
C ILE A 156 9.43 -3.73 -9.90
N THR A 157 10.20 -2.64 -10.09
CA THR A 157 11.13 -2.52 -11.24
C THR A 157 12.60 -2.38 -10.83
N THR A 158 12.91 -1.97 -9.61
CA THR A 158 14.29 -1.84 -9.13
C THR A 158 14.87 -3.24 -8.88
N ALA A 159 16.07 -3.50 -9.40
CA ALA A 159 16.79 -4.72 -9.06
C ALA A 159 17.14 -4.69 -7.55
N VAL A 160 16.80 -5.75 -6.85
CA VAL A 160 17.19 -6.01 -5.45
C VAL A 160 18.67 -6.35 -5.39
#